data_7864a20971a6e40868015aa45a8998c9
#
_entry.id   7864a20971a6e40868015aa45a8998c9
#
_cell.length_a   1.000
_cell.length_b   1.000
_cell.length_c   1.000
_cell.angle_alpha   90.00
_cell.angle_beta   90.00
_cell.angle_gamma   90.00
#
_symmetry.space_group_name_H-M   'P 1'
#
loop_
_entity.id
_entity.type
_entity.pdbx_description
1 polymer ?
#
loop_
_entity_poly.entity_id
_entity_poly.type
_entity_poly.pdbx_seq_one_letter_code
_entity_poly.pdbx_strand_id
1 'polypeptide(L)'
;LVLWRIHGTIPALLQLVYLGNGEVVRYAPDERDLLAVERNVRAIWDAVANAARTGDWRPRTSRLCDWCDFKDLCPAWGGTPPPLPEGASTLALDPARSGEAVPADD
;
A
#
# COMPACT_ATOMS: atom_id res chain seq x y z
N LEU A 1 0.52 10.62 9.22
CA LEU A 1 0.69 11.40 8.01
C LEU A 1 -0.61 12.08 7.59
N VAL A 2 -1.70 11.33 7.36
CA VAL A 2 -2.98 11.87 6.86
C VAL A 2 -3.51 12.99 7.76
N LEU A 3 -3.62 12.77 9.07
CA LEU A 3 -4.07 13.78 10.02
C LEU A 3 -3.23 15.06 9.95
N TRP A 4 -1.91 14.91 9.84
CA TRP A 4 -1.01 16.05 9.72
C TRP A 4 -1.24 16.83 8.42
N ARG A 5 -1.42 16.14 7.29
CA ARG A 5 -1.68 16.80 5.99
C ARG A 5 -3.04 17.47 5.90
N ILE A 6 -4.07 16.90 6.53
CA ILE A 6 -5.44 17.44 6.50
C ILE A 6 -5.61 18.56 7.55
N HIS A 7 -5.10 18.35 8.77
CA HIS A 7 -5.38 19.25 9.89
C HIS A 7 -4.18 20.08 10.35
N GLY A 8 -3.00 19.90 9.77
CA GLY A 8 -1.76 20.60 10.17
C GLY A 8 -1.23 20.20 11.55
N THR A 9 -1.84 19.20 12.18
CA THR A 9 -1.52 18.80 13.57
C THR A 9 -0.79 17.46 13.58
N ILE A 10 0.37 17.41 14.21
CA ILE A 10 1.11 16.18 14.44
C ILE A 10 0.49 15.47 15.65
N PRO A 11 0.04 14.20 15.54
CA PRO A 11 -0.45 13.45 16.69
C PRO A 11 0.61 13.33 17.77
N ALA A 12 0.26 13.64 19.02
CA ALA A 12 1.19 13.53 20.14
C ALA A 12 1.59 12.08 20.43
N LEU A 13 0.72 11.13 20.10
CA LEU A 13 0.95 9.70 20.33
C LEU A 13 0.18 8.87 19.30
N LEU A 14 0.85 7.86 18.76
CA LEU A 14 0.24 6.78 18.00
C LEU A 14 0.27 5.50 18.85
N GLN A 15 -0.83 4.76 18.86
CA GLN A 15 -0.91 3.49 19.54
C GLN A 15 -1.41 2.41 18.58
N LEU A 16 -0.71 1.29 18.54
CA LEU A 16 -1.14 0.08 17.87
C LEU A 16 -1.41 -0.98 18.94
N VAL A 17 -2.66 -1.44 19.00
CA VAL A 17 -3.12 -2.42 20.00
C VAL A 17 -3.37 -3.73 19.30
N TYR A 18 -2.62 -4.77 19.66
CA TYR A 18 -2.80 -6.13 19.19
C TYR A 18 -3.83 -6.84 20.06
N LEU A 19 -5.06 -7.00 19.53
CA LEU A 19 -6.17 -7.56 20.32
C LEU A 19 -5.97 -9.02 20.70
N GLY A 20 -5.20 -9.79 19.90
CA GLY A 20 -4.98 -11.22 20.13
C GLY A 20 -4.09 -11.53 21.34
N ASN A 21 -3.14 -10.67 21.67
CA ASN A 21 -2.18 -10.87 22.76
C ASN A 21 -2.14 -9.70 23.77
N GLY A 22 -2.93 -8.65 23.55
CA GLY A 22 -2.99 -7.47 24.41
C GLY A 22 -1.74 -6.57 24.33
N GLU A 23 -0.84 -6.79 23.38
CA GLU A 23 0.36 -5.97 23.21
C GLU A 23 0.00 -4.57 22.71
N VAL A 24 0.66 -3.55 23.28
CA VAL A 24 0.48 -2.15 22.88
C VAL A 24 1.83 -1.55 22.49
N VAL A 25 1.95 -1.19 21.20
CA VAL A 25 3.10 -0.44 20.69
C VAL A 25 2.75 1.04 20.66
N ARG A 26 3.59 1.88 21.24
CA ARG A 26 3.42 3.33 21.31
C ARG A 26 4.55 4.04 20.60
N TYR A 27 4.18 5.10 19.88
CA TYR A 27 5.15 5.92 19.15
C TYR A 27 4.71 7.38 19.12
N ALA A 28 5.61 8.29 19.45
CA ALA A 28 5.39 9.73 19.36
C ALA A 28 6.13 10.25 18.11
N PRO A 29 5.43 10.48 16.98
CA PRO A 29 6.07 10.92 15.75
C PRO A 29 6.47 12.39 15.82
N ASP A 30 7.57 12.74 15.16
CA ASP A 30 7.92 14.11 14.86
C ASP A 30 7.70 14.43 13.35
N GLU A 31 7.90 15.68 12.96
CA GLU A 31 7.74 16.11 11.56
C GLU A 31 8.72 15.40 10.63
N ARG A 32 9.94 15.14 11.08
CA ARG A 32 10.97 14.44 10.32
C ARG A 32 10.55 13.02 9.98
N ASP A 33 9.94 12.32 10.93
CA ASP A 33 9.37 10.98 10.74
C ASP A 33 8.26 11.00 9.70
N LEU A 34 7.35 11.97 9.80
CA LEU A 34 6.22 12.10 8.87
C LEU A 34 6.69 12.43 7.45
N LEU A 35 7.71 13.28 7.30
CA LEU A 35 8.34 13.55 6.00
C LEU A 35 9.04 12.30 5.43
N ALA A 36 9.67 11.48 6.27
CA ALA A 36 10.28 10.23 5.84
C ALA A 36 9.23 9.24 5.34
N VAL A 37 8.13 9.08 6.06
CA VAL A 37 6.99 8.25 5.65
C VAL A 37 6.40 8.75 4.34
N GLU A 38 6.22 10.06 4.18
CA GLU A 38 5.68 10.64 2.94
C GLU A 38 6.56 10.33 1.72
N ARG A 39 7.89 10.48 1.85
CA ARG A 39 8.82 10.11 0.78
C ARG A 39 8.70 8.62 0.41
N ASN A 40 8.59 7.75 1.41
CA ASN A 40 8.45 6.32 1.17
C ASN A 40 7.13 5.98 0.46
N VAL A 41 6.02 6.59 0.89
CA VAL A 41 4.70 6.40 0.26
C VAL A 41 4.74 6.85 -1.20
N ARG A 42 5.32 8.03 -1.48
CA ARG A 42 5.48 8.54 -2.85
C ARG A 42 6.33 7.60 -3.71
N ALA A 43 7.47 7.14 -3.20
CA ALA A 43 8.35 6.21 -3.93
C ALA A 43 7.66 4.88 -4.25
N ILE A 44 6.86 4.35 -3.31
CA ILE A 44 6.07 3.13 -3.54
C ILE A 44 5.01 3.39 -4.63
N TRP A 45 4.31 4.53 -4.56
CA TRP A 45 3.31 4.88 -5.55
C TRP A 45 3.91 5.07 -6.95
N ASP A 46 5.05 5.74 -7.05
CA ASP A 46 5.77 5.91 -8.32
C ASP A 46 6.18 4.56 -8.92
N ALA A 47 6.62 3.62 -8.09
CA ALA A 47 6.96 2.27 -8.53
C ALA A 47 5.72 1.51 -9.03
N VAL A 48 4.58 1.60 -8.31
CA VAL A 48 3.30 1.01 -8.72
C VAL A 48 2.81 1.63 -10.03
N ALA A 49 2.84 2.95 -10.14
CA ALA A 49 2.43 3.67 -11.35
C ALA A 49 3.30 3.30 -12.57
N ASN A 50 4.61 3.12 -12.35
CA ASN A 50 5.51 2.68 -13.40
C ASN A 50 5.22 1.23 -13.83
N ALA A 51 5.04 0.32 -12.87
CA ALA A 51 4.68 -1.07 -13.17
C ALA A 51 3.34 -1.18 -13.91
N ALA A 52 2.35 -0.36 -13.54
CA ALA A 52 1.06 -0.31 -14.21
C ALA A 52 1.19 0.18 -15.67
N ARG A 53 2.05 1.17 -15.94
CA ARG A 53 2.26 1.68 -17.32
C ARG A 53 3.05 0.74 -18.21
N THR A 54 4.04 0.04 -17.64
CA THR A 54 4.96 -0.82 -18.39
C THR A 54 4.52 -2.28 -18.46
N GLY A 55 3.59 -2.70 -17.59
CA GLY A 55 3.21 -4.11 -17.41
C GLY A 55 4.29 -4.94 -16.68
N ASP A 56 5.38 -4.32 -16.20
CA ASP A 56 6.49 -5.01 -15.53
C ASP A 56 6.23 -5.15 -14.02
N TRP A 57 5.46 -6.17 -13.66
CA TRP A 57 5.16 -6.54 -12.29
C TRP A 57 6.13 -7.62 -11.81
N ARG A 58 7.30 -7.20 -11.30
CA ARG A 58 8.32 -8.16 -10.84
C ARG A 58 8.02 -8.64 -9.42
N PRO A 59 7.85 -9.95 -9.23
CA PRO A 59 7.70 -10.51 -7.90
C PRO A 59 9.01 -10.39 -7.12
N ARG A 60 8.90 -10.07 -5.84
CA ARG A 60 10.04 -10.07 -4.91
C ARG A 60 9.87 -11.20 -3.91
N THR A 61 10.75 -12.19 -3.97
CA THR A 61 10.72 -13.30 -3.02
C THR A 61 11.08 -12.84 -1.61
N SER A 62 10.36 -13.37 -0.62
CA SER A 62 10.59 -13.10 0.79
C SER A 62 10.11 -14.29 1.63
N ARG A 63 10.30 -14.25 2.95
CA ARG A 63 9.76 -15.25 3.88
C ARG A 63 8.23 -15.34 3.86
N LEU A 64 7.55 -14.29 3.41
CA LEU A 64 6.09 -14.28 3.27
C LEU A 64 5.59 -15.17 2.11
N CYS A 65 6.47 -15.57 1.20
CA CYS A 65 6.09 -16.47 0.09
C CYS A 65 5.65 -17.87 0.58
N ASP A 66 6.08 -18.28 1.77
CA ASP A 66 5.66 -19.56 2.35
C ASP A 66 4.18 -19.57 2.77
N TRP A 67 3.58 -18.40 2.95
CA TRP A 67 2.19 -18.17 3.35
C TRP A 67 1.34 -17.60 2.20
N CYS A 68 1.89 -17.54 0.99
CA CYS A 68 1.24 -16.89 -0.15
C CYS A 68 0.33 -17.88 -0.90
N ASP A 69 -0.96 -17.61 -0.91
CA ASP A 69 -1.95 -18.42 -1.65
C ASP A 69 -1.78 -18.35 -3.17
N PHE A 70 -1.02 -17.35 -3.68
CA PHE A 70 -0.76 -17.17 -5.10
C PHE A 70 0.58 -17.72 -5.56
N LYS A 71 1.25 -18.54 -4.74
CA LYS A 71 2.59 -19.08 -5.03
C LYS A 71 2.64 -19.84 -6.36
N ASP A 72 1.62 -20.65 -6.63
CA ASP A 72 1.53 -21.48 -7.85
C ASP A 72 1.34 -20.66 -9.13
N LEU A 73 0.83 -19.43 -9.02
CA LEU A 73 0.68 -18.49 -10.13
C LEU A 73 1.86 -17.53 -10.27
N CYS A 74 2.76 -17.53 -9.29
CA CYS A 74 3.82 -16.53 -9.22
C CYS A 74 5.00 -16.87 -10.15
N PRO A 75 5.43 -15.93 -11.02
CA PRO A 75 6.57 -16.16 -11.94
C PRO A 75 7.88 -16.48 -11.23
N ALA A 76 8.08 -16.00 -10.00
CA ALA A 76 9.27 -16.34 -9.20
C ALA A 76 9.36 -17.83 -8.83
N TRP A 77 8.23 -18.54 -8.90
CA TRP A 77 8.13 -19.98 -8.62
C TRP A 77 7.74 -20.79 -9.86
N GLY A 78 7.89 -20.20 -11.06
CA GLY A 78 7.61 -20.87 -12.34
C GLY A 78 6.13 -20.85 -12.74
N GLY A 79 5.27 -20.15 -12.01
CA GLY A 79 3.86 -19.99 -12.32
C GLY A 79 3.62 -18.94 -13.42
N THR A 80 2.42 -18.99 -14.01
CA THR A 80 1.96 -17.99 -14.97
C THR A 80 0.71 -17.32 -14.44
N PRO A 81 0.79 -16.02 -14.08
CA PRO A 81 -0.40 -15.29 -13.62
C PRO A 81 -1.38 -15.09 -14.78
N PRO A 82 -2.69 -15.02 -14.50
CA PRO A 82 -3.66 -14.64 -15.52
C PRO A 82 -3.35 -13.24 -16.04
N PRO A 83 -3.68 -12.94 -17.30
CA PRO A 83 -3.49 -11.61 -17.87
C PRO A 83 -4.36 -10.60 -17.10
N LEU A 84 -3.84 -9.39 -16.93
CA LEU A 84 -4.63 -8.30 -16.38
C LEU A 84 -5.82 -7.99 -17.29
N PRO A 85 -6.99 -7.65 -16.73
CA PRO A 85 -8.13 -7.20 -17.53
C PRO A 85 -7.74 -6.00 -18.40
N GLU A 86 -8.34 -5.93 -19.58
CA GLU A 86 -8.10 -4.82 -20.51
C GLU A 86 -8.42 -3.48 -19.83
N GLY A 87 -7.53 -2.51 -19.92
CA GLY A 87 -7.69 -1.21 -19.27
C GLY A 87 -7.40 -1.18 -17.74
N ALA A 88 -7.08 -2.30 -17.10
CA ALA A 88 -6.81 -2.32 -15.66
C ALA A 88 -5.71 -1.34 -15.24
N SER A 89 -4.65 -1.21 -16.02
CA SER A 89 -3.55 -0.27 -15.74
C SER A 89 -4.00 1.19 -15.82
N THR A 90 -4.84 1.53 -16.78
CA THR A 90 -5.40 2.88 -16.96
C THR A 90 -6.35 3.22 -15.81
N LEU A 91 -7.21 2.27 -15.43
CA LEU A 91 -8.17 2.43 -14.34
C LEU A 91 -7.49 2.63 -12.98
N ALA A 92 -6.40 1.92 -12.74
CA ALA A 92 -5.63 2.03 -11.48
C ALA A 92 -4.93 3.39 -11.33
N LEU A 93 -4.65 4.10 -12.44
CA LEU A 93 -3.94 5.37 -12.45
C LEU A 93 -4.86 6.58 -12.70
N ASP A 94 -6.17 6.35 -12.87
CA ASP A 94 -7.14 7.42 -13.13
C ASP A 94 -7.39 8.24 -11.85
N PRO A 95 -6.98 9.51 -11.80
CA PRO A 95 -7.20 10.37 -10.64
C PRO A 95 -8.67 10.66 -10.36
N ALA A 96 -9.55 10.56 -11.37
CA ALA A 96 -11.00 10.79 -11.21
C ALA A 96 -11.66 9.71 -10.34
N ARG A 97 -11.11 8.49 -10.29
CA ARG A 97 -11.61 7.40 -9.45
C ARG A 97 -11.08 7.41 -8.02
N SER A 98 -9.95 8.10 -7.79
CA SER A 98 -9.35 8.20 -6.46
C SER A 98 -10.18 9.05 -5.47
N GLY A 99 -11.18 9.78 -5.97
CA GLY A 99 -12.05 10.65 -5.20
C GLY A 99 -13.49 10.16 -5.03
N GLU A 100 -13.84 9.01 -5.62
CA GLU A 100 -15.19 8.44 -5.47
C GLU A 100 -15.29 7.77 -4.09
N ALA A 101 -15.81 8.54 -3.12
CA ALA A 101 -16.13 8.02 -1.81
C ALA A 101 -17.12 6.85 -1.97
N VAL A 102 -16.77 5.70 -1.43
CA VAL A 102 -17.70 4.58 -1.27
C VAL A 102 -18.93 5.12 -0.53
N PRO A 103 -20.15 5.07 -1.08
CA PRO A 103 -21.33 5.49 -0.34
C PRO A 103 -21.40 4.63 0.93
N ALA A 104 -21.53 5.28 2.08
CA ALA A 104 -21.84 4.60 3.32
C ALA A 104 -23.24 3.99 3.13
N ASP A 105 -23.32 2.66 3.06
CA ASP A 105 -24.59 1.96 3.19
C ASP A 105 -25.11 2.20 4.60
N ASP A 106 -26.28 2.83 4.68
CA ASP A 106 -27.07 3.01 5.91
C ASP A 106 -27.59 1.67 6.47
#